data_b0e75f71e4fe8b8ed9f9da25fe6b29d9
#
_entry.id   b0e75f71e4fe8b8ed9f9da25fe6b29d9
#
_cell.length_a   1.000
_cell.length_b   1.000
_cell.length_c   1.000
_cell.angle_alpha   90.00
_cell.angle_beta   90.00
_cell.angle_gamma   90.00
#
_symmetry.space_group_name_H-M   'P 1'
#
loop_
_entity.id
_entity.type
_entity.pdbx_description
1 polymer ?
#
loop_
_entity_poly.entity_id
_entity_poly.type
_entity_poly.pdbx_seq_one_letter_code
_entity_poly.pdbx_strand_id
1 'polypeptide(L)'
;LLILIFFSLASWAVIIWKFIELKRAKNACDEFLTAFWQAKRLDQLYEEAASVEGNPVVEVFAAGYREAEHVLQVRSKNTSVESSVLSAELSGVESVERALRRAANHEISNLERLITFLATTASATPFIGLFGTVWGIMNSFRNIGSQGAAGLAVVAPGISEALIATALGLAAAIPAVIAYNHFQNQIKVLSDDIENFTADFLNLVGRHFMSM
;
A
#
# COMPACT_ATOMS: atom_id res chain seq x y z
N LEU A 1 -18.93 10.09 21.11
CA LEU A 1 -17.55 10.11 21.63
C LEU A 1 -16.84 8.76 21.48
N LEU A 2 -17.46 7.63 21.84
CA LEU A 2 -16.84 6.30 21.75
C LEU A 2 -16.38 5.95 20.33
N ILE A 3 -17.17 6.30 19.31
CA ILE A 3 -16.81 6.07 17.89
C ILE A 3 -15.53 6.84 17.52
N LEU A 4 -15.40 8.10 17.94
CA LEU A 4 -14.21 8.91 17.66
C LEU A 4 -12.96 8.37 18.36
N ILE A 5 -13.10 7.91 19.62
CA ILE A 5 -12.02 7.24 20.35
C ILE A 5 -11.59 5.97 19.64
N PHE A 6 -12.55 5.15 19.18
CA PHE A 6 -12.24 3.95 18.41
C PHE A 6 -11.46 4.27 17.13
N PHE A 7 -11.93 5.22 16.32
CA PHE A 7 -11.21 5.63 15.12
C PHE A 7 -9.82 6.16 15.41
N SER A 8 -9.67 6.93 16.49
CA SER A 8 -8.36 7.45 16.91
C SER A 8 -7.40 6.33 17.27
N LEU A 9 -7.79 5.40 18.15
CA LEU A 9 -6.94 4.28 18.56
C LEU A 9 -6.59 3.35 17.40
N ALA A 10 -7.59 3.02 16.56
CA ALA A 10 -7.37 2.19 15.38
C ALA A 10 -6.42 2.86 14.39
N SER A 11 -6.53 4.19 14.17
CA SER A 11 -5.60 4.94 13.31
C SER A 11 -4.18 4.90 13.83
N TRP A 12 -3.96 5.09 15.12
CA TRP A 12 -2.62 5.00 15.70
C TRP A 12 -2.02 3.60 15.55
N ALA A 13 -2.82 2.55 15.75
CA ALA A 13 -2.37 1.16 15.53
C ALA A 13 -1.94 0.94 14.06
N VAL A 14 -2.75 1.41 13.09
CA VAL A 14 -2.43 1.32 11.66
C VAL A 14 -1.18 2.14 11.33
N ILE A 15 -1.04 3.35 11.87
CA ILE A 15 0.14 4.21 11.63
C ILE A 15 1.42 3.53 12.08
N ILE A 16 1.45 2.99 13.30
CA ILE A 16 2.65 2.33 13.85
C ILE A 16 2.99 1.09 13.02
N TRP A 17 1.98 0.26 12.71
CA TRP A 17 2.19 -0.97 11.95
C TRP A 17 2.71 -0.68 10.54
N LYS A 18 2.07 0.25 9.80
CA LYS A 18 2.49 0.64 8.46
C LYS A 18 3.86 1.28 8.41
N PHE A 19 4.20 2.08 9.40
CA PHE A 19 5.53 2.68 9.48
C PHE A 19 6.63 1.61 9.55
N ILE A 20 6.42 0.56 10.36
CA ILE A 20 7.37 -0.55 10.49
C ILE A 20 7.40 -1.38 9.20
N GLU A 21 6.23 -1.70 8.64
CA GLU A 21 6.10 -2.50 7.41
C GLU A 21 6.81 -1.83 6.23
N LEU A 22 6.49 -0.56 5.93
CA LEU A 22 7.07 0.16 4.79
C LEU A 22 8.57 0.39 4.96
N LYS A 23 9.03 0.67 6.18
CA LYS A 23 10.47 0.81 6.44
C LYS A 23 11.22 -0.51 6.21
N ARG A 24 10.64 -1.65 6.64
CA ARG A 24 11.23 -2.97 6.38
C ARG A 24 11.23 -3.30 4.89
N ALA A 25 10.09 -3.09 4.21
CA ALA A 25 9.96 -3.33 2.78
C ALA A 25 11.00 -2.52 1.98
N LYS A 26 11.16 -1.22 2.29
CA LYS A 26 12.12 -0.36 1.61
C LYS A 26 13.56 -0.85 1.80
N ASN A 27 13.98 -1.11 3.05
CA ASN A 27 15.34 -1.59 3.32
C ASN A 27 15.61 -2.92 2.61
N ALA A 28 14.65 -3.85 2.64
CA ALA A 28 14.77 -5.13 1.97
C ALA A 28 14.84 -4.99 0.44
N CYS A 29 14.07 -4.05 -0.16
CA CYS A 29 14.14 -3.75 -1.58
C CYS A 29 15.52 -3.20 -1.97
N ASP A 30 16.06 -2.21 -1.22
CA ASP A 30 17.37 -1.61 -1.49
C ASP A 30 18.50 -2.65 -1.41
N GLU A 31 18.45 -3.54 -0.42
CA GLU A 31 19.40 -4.64 -0.24
C GLU A 31 19.34 -5.63 -1.41
N PHE A 32 18.14 -6.07 -1.80
CA PHE A 32 17.96 -6.98 -2.92
C PHE A 32 18.41 -6.37 -4.26
N LEU A 33 18.05 -5.12 -4.54
CA LEU A 33 18.45 -4.44 -5.76
C LEU A 33 20.00 -4.35 -5.86
N THR A 34 20.66 -4.08 -4.74
CA THR A 34 22.13 -4.08 -4.68
C THR A 34 22.68 -5.47 -4.97
N ALA A 35 22.12 -6.52 -4.37
CA ALA A 35 22.53 -7.90 -4.61
C ALA A 35 22.29 -8.33 -6.06
N PHE A 36 21.15 -7.95 -6.64
CA PHE A 36 20.79 -8.26 -8.04
C PHE A 36 21.84 -7.73 -9.03
N TRP A 37 22.26 -6.47 -8.88
CA TRP A 37 23.28 -5.89 -9.78
C TRP A 37 24.67 -6.44 -9.58
N GLN A 38 24.97 -7.06 -8.44
CA GLN A 38 26.25 -7.70 -8.17
C GLN A 38 26.25 -9.20 -8.53
N ALA A 39 25.08 -9.79 -8.72
CA ALA A 39 24.92 -11.21 -8.99
C ALA A 39 25.49 -11.57 -10.36
N LYS A 40 26.33 -12.62 -10.38
CA LYS A 40 26.87 -13.21 -11.62
C LYS A 40 25.95 -14.27 -12.21
N ARG A 41 25.05 -14.83 -11.38
CA ARG A 41 24.14 -15.94 -11.74
C ARG A 41 22.78 -15.71 -11.10
N LEU A 42 21.74 -15.68 -11.92
CA LEU A 42 20.38 -15.43 -11.47
C LEU A 42 19.74 -16.62 -10.73
N ASP A 43 20.18 -17.86 -11.05
CA ASP A 43 19.71 -19.06 -10.37
C ASP A 43 20.11 -19.10 -8.89
N GLN A 44 21.35 -18.73 -8.57
CA GLN A 44 21.82 -18.61 -7.19
C GLN A 44 21.07 -17.51 -6.44
N LEU A 45 20.90 -16.35 -7.08
CA LEU A 45 20.12 -15.25 -6.49
C LEU A 45 18.66 -15.66 -6.23
N TYR A 46 18.07 -16.48 -7.11
CA TYR A 46 16.71 -16.98 -6.91
C TYR A 46 16.59 -17.92 -5.70
N GLU A 47 17.57 -18.82 -5.51
CA GLU A 47 17.61 -19.69 -4.34
C GLU A 47 17.79 -18.91 -3.02
N GLU A 48 18.69 -17.91 -3.03
CA GLU A 48 18.90 -17.02 -1.88
C GLU A 48 17.65 -16.17 -1.59
N ALA A 49 17.03 -15.61 -2.63
CA ALA A 49 15.84 -14.79 -2.54
C ALA A 49 14.62 -15.57 -2.03
N ALA A 50 14.50 -16.87 -2.34
CA ALA A 50 13.41 -17.72 -1.87
C ALA A 50 13.34 -17.85 -0.32
N SER A 51 14.40 -17.49 0.38
CA SER A 51 14.46 -17.48 1.86
C SER A 51 13.98 -16.16 2.47
N VAL A 52 13.76 -15.11 1.67
CA VAL A 52 13.41 -13.75 2.14
C VAL A 52 11.93 -13.51 1.95
N GLU A 53 11.17 -13.58 3.03
CA GLU A 53 9.73 -13.27 3.03
C GLU A 53 9.49 -11.75 3.16
N GLY A 54 8.44 -11.25 2.50
CA GLY A 54 7.95 -9.88 2.70
C GLY A 54 8.75 -8.79 1.96
N ASN A 55 9.53 -9.15 0.94
CA ASN A 55 10.20 -8.20 0.07
C ASN A 55 9.48 -8.11 -1.29
N PRO A 56 8.81 -6.99 -1.60
CA PRO A 56 8.01 -6.85 -2.83
C PRO A 56 8.81 -7.07 -4.11
N VAL A 57 10.06 -6.60 -4.19
CA VAL A 57 10.90 -6.76 -5.38
C VAL A 57 11.33 -8.22 -5.56
N VAL A 58 11.57 -8.96 -4.48
CA VAL A 58 11.89 -10.39 -4.51
C VAL A 58 10.72 -11.20 -5.07
N GLU A 59 9.48 -10.91 -4.65
CA GLU A 59 8.29 -11.58 -5.18
C GLU A 59 8.10 -11.32 -6.67
N VAL A 60 8.34 -10.09 -7.12
CA VAL A 60 8.29 -9.73 -8.54
C VAL A 60 9.41 -10.44 -9.33
N PHE A 61 10.63 -10.44 -8.81
CA PHE A 61 11.77 -11.17 -9.39
C PHE A 61 11.45 -12.67 -9.52
N ALA A 62 10.97 -13.29 -8.45
CA ALA A 62 10.65 -14.72 -8.43
C ALA A 62 9.56 -15.08 -9.44
N ALA A 63 8.54 -14.22 -9.62
CA ALA A 63 7.50 -14.43 -10.62
C ALA A 63 8.07 -14.33 -12.05
N GLY A 64 8.89 -13.33 -12.33
CA GLY A 64 9.55 -13.14 -13.62
C GLY A 64 10.53 -14.27 -13.95
N TYR A 65 11.34 -14.68 -12.98
CA TYR A 65 12.32 -15.75 -13.14
C TYR A 65 11.65 -17.10 -13.46
N ARG A 66 10.62 -17.48 -12.70
CA ARG A 66 9.84 -18.72 -12.95
C ARG A 66 9.22 -18.74 -14.33
N GLU A 67 8.66 -17.62 -14.78
CA GLU A 67 8.06 -17.54 -16.12
C GLU A 67 9.13 -17.60 -17.22
N ALA A 68 10.28 -16.93 -17.03
CA ALA A 68 11.39 -17.01 -17.97
C ALA A 68 11.93 -18.46 -18.09
N GLU A 69 12.10 -19.17 -16.98
CA GLU A 69 12.49 -20.58 -16.96
C GLU A 69 11.47 -21.48 -17.69
N HIS A 70 10.17 -21.25 -17.43
CA HIS A 70 9.09 -21.97 -18.11
C HIS A 70 9.13 -21.78 -19.63
N VAL A 71 9.30 -20.54 -20.09
CA VAL A 71 9.41 -20.22 -21.53
C VAL A 71 10.61 -20.94 -22.16
N LEU A 72 11.77 -20.95 -21.48
CA LEU A 72 12.97 -21.66 -21.95
C LEU A 72 12.75 -23.17 -22.02
N GLN A 73 12.08 -23.77 -21.04
CA GLN A 73 11.76 -25.20 -21.04
C GLN A 73 10.79 -25.59 -22.16
N VAL A 74 9.78 -24.78 -22.44
CA VAL A 74 8.84 -25.00 -23.55
C VAL A 74 9.56 -24.89 -24.90
N ARG A 75 10.45 -23.91 -25.05
CA ARG A 75 11.27 -23.75 -26.27
C ARG A 75 12.17 -24.94 -26.51
N SER A 76 12.85 -25.47 -25.51
CA SER A 76 13.74 -26.60 -25.62
C SER A 76 13.01 -27.91 -26.06
N LYS A 77 11.73 -28.03 -25.74
CA LYS A 77 10.87 -29.17 -26.14
C LYS A 77 10.31 -29.07 -27.56
N ASN A 78 10.18 -27.86 -28.10
CA ASN A 78 9.52 -27.59 -29.38
C ASN A 78 10.49 -27.31 -30.55
N THR A 79 11.73 -27.81 -30.52
CA THR A 79 12.80 -27.55 -31.49
C THR A 79 12.51 -28.03 -32.95
N SER A 80 11.30 -28.47 -33.27
CA SER A 80 10.97 -29.09 -34.56
C SER A 80 10.20 -28.21 -35.55
N VAL A 81 9.97 -26.88 -35.30
CA VAL A 81 9.23 -26.02 -36.24
C VAL A 81 10.01 -24.72 -36.49
N GLU A 82 10.69 -24.68 -37.63
CA GLU A 82 11.55 -23.62 -38.14
C GLU A 82 10.81 -22.30 -38.54
N SER A 83 9.52 -22.26 -38.41
CA SER A 83 8.74 -21.07 -38.84
C SER A 83 8.31 -20.22 -37.66
N SER A 84 9.05 -19.16 -37.42
CA SER A 84 8.80 -18.01 -36.53
C SER A 84 9.54 -17.98 -35.20
N VAL A 85 10.85 -18.19 -35.20
CA VAL A 85 11.69 -18.02 -34.00
C VAL A 85 11.47 -16.62 -33.39
N LEU A 86 11.41 -15.56 -34.21
CA LEU A 86 11.17 -14.19 -33.76
C LEU A 86 9.80 -14.01 -33.09
N SER A 87 8.75 -14.64 -33.63
CA SER A 87 7.40 -14.56 -33.03
C SER A 87 7.32 -15.30 -31.69
N ALA A 88 8.04 -16.42 -31.57
CA ALA A 88 8.12 -17.18 -30.31
C ALA A 88 8.93 -16.44 -29.22
N GLU A 89 9.99 -15.74 -29.63
CA GLU A 89 10.82 -14.91 -28.72
C GLU A 89 10.03 -13.72 -28.20
N LEU A 90 9.34 -12.98 -29.07
CA LEU A 90 8.48 -11.86 -28.68
C LEU A 90 7.35 -12.33 -27.75
N SER A 91 6.73 -13.48 -28.05
CA SER A 91 5.70 -14.08 -27.18
C SER A 91 6.25 -14.50 -25.82
N GLY A 92 7.49 -15.01 -25.76
CA GLY A 92 8.16 -15.36 -24.51
C GLY A 92 8.44 -14.14 -23.62
N VAL A 93 9.04 -13.11 -24.17
CA VAL A 93 9.31 -11.84 -23.44
C VAL A 93 8.00 -11.20 -22.94
N GLU A 94 6.96 -11.19 -23.79
CA GLU A 94 5.65 -10.68 -23.42
C GLU A 94 4.98 -11.50 -22.29
N SER A 95 5.21 -12.82 -22.24
CA SER A 95 4.72 -13.66 -21.13
C SER A 95 5.41 -13.32 -19.83
N VAL A 96 6.73 -13.13 -19.85
CA VAL A 96 7.50 -12.68 -18.67
C VAL A 96 7.05 -11.30 -18.22
N GLU A 97 6.86 -10.35 -19.15
CA GLU A 97 6.34 -9.01 -18.82
C GLU A 97 4.99 -9.08 -18.11
N ARG A 98 4.06 -9.89 -18.62
CA ARG A 98 2.75 -10.08 -17.98
C ARG A 98 2.86 -10.68 -16.59
N ALA A 99 3.79 -11.62 -16.36
CA ALA A 99 4.03 -12.20 -15.05
C ALA A 99 4.58 -11.18 -14.05
N LEU A 100 5.61 -10.43 -14.45
CA LEU A 100 6.19 -9.34 -13.65
C LEU A 100 5.15 -8.28 -13.29
N ARG A 101 4.38 -7.82 -14.27
CA ARG A 101 3.34 -6.80 -14.10
C ARG A 101 2.22 -7.27 -13.15
N ARG A 102 1.80 -8.53 -13.23
CA ARG A 102 0.82 -9.10 -12.28
C ARG A 102 1.37 -9.14 -10.86
N ALA A 103 2.62 -9.59 -10.70
CA ALA A 103 3.27 -9.66 -9.40
C ALA A 103 3.47 -8.25 -8.81
N ALA A 104 3.95 -7.29 -9.60
CA ALA A 104 4.12 -5.90 -9.20
C ALA A 104 2.81 -5.27 -8.71
N ASN A 105 1.72 -5.41 -9.48
CA ASN A 105 0.40 -4.90 -9.08
C ASN A 105 -0.11 -5.56 -7.80
N HIS A 106 0.15 -6.85 -7.60
CA HIS A 106 -0.22 -7.55 -6.38
C HIS A 106 0.51 -6.99 -5.18
N GLU A 107 1.83 -6.81 -5.27
CA GLU A 107 2.64 -6.28 -4.18
C GLU A 107 2.30 -4.82 -3.85
N ILE A 108 2.09 -3.97 -4.86
CA ILE A 108 1.64 -2.59 -4.66
C ILE A 108 0.29 -2.57 -3.94
N SER A 109 -0.66 -3.40 -4.35
CA SER A 109 -1.98 -3.51 -3.68
C SER A 109 -1.86 -3.98 -2.23
N ASN A 110 -0.92 -4.88 -1.92
CA ASN A 110 -0.62 -5.31 -0.56
C ASN A 110 -0.06 -4.15 0.28
N LEU A 111 0.85 -3.36 -0.28
CA LEU A 111 1.41 -2.18 0.37
C LEU A 111 0.35 -1.09 0.62
N GLU A 112 -0.64 -0.93 -0.26
CA GLU A 112 -1.75 0.01 -0.11
C GLU A 112 -2.80 -0.43 0.92
N ARG A 113 -2.77 -1.67 1.32
CA ARG A 113 -3.73 -2.21 2.27
C ARG A 113 -3.69 -1.44 3.59
N LEU A 114 -4.86 -1.17 4.17
CA LEU A 114 -5.10 -0.42 5.42
C LEU A 114 -4.82 1.10 5.36
N ILE A 115 -4.07 1.64 4.40
CA ILE A 115 -3.94 3.10 4.33
C ILE A 115 -5.26 3.77 3.91
N THR A 116 -6.13 3.07 3.18
CA THR A 116 -7.49 3.52 2.88
C THR A 116 -8.31 3.78 4.15
N PHE A 117 -8.06 3.01 5.23
CA PHE A 117 -8.67 3.27 6.53
C PHE A 117 -8.25 4.63 7.10
N LEU A 118 -6.97 5.02 6.94
CA LEU A 118 -6.49 6.34 7.36
C LEU A 118 -7.15 7.47 6.56
N ALA A 119 -7.31 7.28 5.24
CA ALA A 119 -8.03 8.23 4.40
C ALA A 119 -9.50 8.41 4.86
N THR A 120 -10.17 7.29 5.15
CA THR A 120 -11.55 7.30 5.67
C THR A 120 -11.62 8.00 7.02
N THR A 121 -10.70 7.69 7.94
CA THR A 121 -10.64 8.36 9.26
C THR A 121 -10.42 9.86 9.09
N ALA A 122 -9.46 10.26 8.27
CA ALA A 122 -9.13 11.66 8.02
C ALA A 122 -10.32 12.45 7.47
N SER A 123 -11.12 11.86 6.58
CA SER A 123 -12.26 12.49 5.95
C SER A 123 -13.55 12.41 6.79
N ALA A 124 -13.80 11.30 7.48
CA ALA A 124 -15.08 11.08 8.16
C ALA A 124 -15.12 11.64 9.59
N THR A 125 -14.02 11.55 10.36
CA THR A 125 -14.05 11.92 11.78
C THR A 125 -14.32 13.38 12.06
N PRO A 126 -13.90 14.39 11.24
CA PRO A 126 -14.30 15.78 11.43
C PRO A 126 -15.81 15.96 11.31
N PHE A 127 -16.45 15.27 10.36
CA PHE A 127 -17.91 15.36 10.17
C PHE A 127 -18.66 14.65 11.29
N ILE A 128 -18.14 13.53 11.82
CA ILE A 128 -18.71 12.89 13.02
C ILE A 128 -18.61 13.84 14.23
N GLY A 129 -17.49 14.51 14.37
CA GLY A 129 -17.31 15.54 15.42
C GLY A 129 -18.30 16.71 15.25
N LEU A 130 -18.43 17.26 14.04
CA LEU A 130 -19.39 18.31 13.71
C LEU A 130 -20.84 17.87 13.98
N PHE A 131 -21.20 16.66 13.58
CA PHE A 131 -22.50 16.10 13.91
C PHE A 131 -22.75 16.07 15.43
N GLY A 132 -21.72 15.70 16.21
CA GLY A 132 -21.78 15.74 17.68
C GLY A 132 -22.05 17.14 18.22
N THR A 133 -21.46 18.21 17.66
CA THR A 133 -21.75 19.59 18.07
C THR A 133 -23.17 20.01 17.73
N VAL A 134 -23.64 19.76 16.52
CA VAL A 134 -24.99 20.09 16.12
C VAL A 134 -26.02 19.40 17.02
N TRP A 135 -25.83 18.12 17.30
CA TRP A 135 -26.69 17.33 18.16
C TRP A 135 -26.67 17.82 19.61
N GLY A 136 -25.50 18.10 20.16
CA GLY A 136 -25.35 18.58 21.54
C GLY A 136 -25.96 19.96 21.75
N ILE A 137 -25.74 20.90 20.82
CA ILE A 137 -26.35 22.24 20.86
C ILE A 137 -27.87 22.14 20.72
N MET A 138 -28.37 21.31 19.80
CA MET A 138 -29.80 21.08 19.64
C MET A 138 -30.46 20.61 20.96
N ASN A 139 -29.84 19.62 21.63
CA ASN A 139 -30.33 19.12 22.90
C ASN A 139 -30.28 20.18 24.01
N SER A 140 -29.25 21.02 24.03
CA SER A 140 -29.14 22.13 25.00
C SER A 140 -30.30 23.10 24.84
N PHE A 141 -30.63 23.50 23.62
CA PHE A 141 -31.80 24.38 23.37
C PHE A 141 -33.15 23.68 23.69
N ARG A 142 -33.27 22.42 23.43
CA ARG A 142 -34.46 21.61 23.77
C ARG A 142 -34.69 21.62 25.29
N ASN A 143 -33.63 21.52 26.09
CA ASN A 143 -33.71 21.54 27.54
C ASN A 143 -34.19 22.92 28.07
N ILE A 144 -33.77 24.06 27.45
CA ILE A 144 -34.33 25.39 27.78
C ILE A 144 -35.83 25.40 27.58
N GLY A 145 -36.30 24.87 26.42
CA GLY A 145 -37.74 24.88 26.10
C GLY A 145 -38.59 24.04 27.09
N SER A 146 -38.00 22.96 27.63
CA SER A 146 -38.69 22.07 28.58
C SER A 146 -38.70 22.58 30.01
N GLN A 147 -37.68 23.34 30.45
CA GLN A 147 -37.52 23.82 31.84
C GLN A 147 -38.01 25.24 32.03
N GLY A 148 -38.34 25.96 30.95
CA GLY A 148 -38.82 27.36 31.05
C GLY A 148 -37.78 28.38 31.61
N ALA A 149 -36.55 27.97 31.83
CA ALA A 149 -35.46 28.76 32.39
C ALA A 149 -34.37 28.96 31.34
N ALA A 150 -34.17 30.18 30.89
CA ALA A 150 -33.18 30.57 29.90
C ALA A 150 -31.79 30.91 30.53
N GLY A 151 -31.38 30.18 31.58
CA GLY A 151 -30.09 30.42 32.26
C GLY A 151 -28.93 29.78 31.53
N LEU A 152 -27.79 30.51 31.41
CA LEU A 152 -26.54 29.99 30.82
C LEU A 152 -26.07 28.71 31.52
N ALA A 153 -26.31 28.55 32.80
CA ALA A 153 -25.97 27.37 33.60
C ALA A 153 -26.65 26.06 33.10
N VAL A 154 -27.80 26.16 32.43
CA VAL A 154 -28.56 25.02 31.91
C VAL A 154 -27.95 24.52 30.58
N VAL A 155 -27.40 25.41 29.76
CA VAL A 155 -26.91 25.05 28.41
C VAL A 155 -25.40 24.85 28.34
N ALA A 156 -24.62 25.49 29.24
CA ALA A 156 -23.17 25.44 29.20
C ALA A 156 -22.59 24.02 29.23
N PRO A 157 -23.09 23.07 30.04
CA PRO A 157 -22.57 21.70 30.02
C PRO A 157 -22.75 21.00 28.66
N GLY A 158 -23.94 21.08 28.05
CA GLY A 158 -24.25 20.43 26.78
C GLY A 158 -23.48 21.06 25.60
N ILE A 159 -23.26 22.37 25.61
CA ILE A 159 -22.41 23.04 24.62
C ILE A 159 -20.95 22.62 24.80
N SER A 160 -20.46 22.53 26.04
CA SER A 160 -19.10 22.07 26.32
C SER A 160 -18.86 20.66 25.82
N GLU A 161 -19.76 19.72 26.11
CA GLU A 161 -19.69 18.34 25.59
C GLU A 161 -19.71 18.28 24.07
N ALA A 162 -20.53 19.13 23.45
CA ALA A 162 -20.59 19.23 21.99
C ALA A 162 -19.25 19.68 21.38
N LEU A 163 -18.62 20.70 21.94
CA LEU A 163 -17.31 21.19 21.47
C LEU A 163 -16.20 20.14 21.65
N ILE A 164 -16.24 19.35 22.73
CA ILE A 164 -15.33 18.22 22.95
C ILE A 164 -15.46 17.20 21.81
N ALA A 165 -16.66 16.91 21.32
CA ALA A 165 -16.85 15.98 20.20
C ALA A 165 -16.13 16.46 18.94
N THR A 166 -16.22 17.74 18.58
CA THR A 166 -15.48 18.29 17.43
C THR A 166 -13.97 18.25 17.64
N ALA A 167 -13.50 18.62 18.83
CA ALA A 167 -12.08 18.56 19.16
C ALA A 167 -11.52 17.14 19.01
N LEU A 168 -12.23 16.12 19.49
CA LEU A 168 -11.84 14.71 19.33
C LEU A 168 -11.91 14.26 17.85
N GLY A 169 -12.88 14.72 17.07
CA GLY A 169 -12.96 14.46 15.64
C GLY A 169 -11.74 14.97 14.89
N LEU A 170 -11.31 16.19 15.18
CA LEU A 170 -10.10 16.79 14.60
C LEU A 170 -8.82 16.13 15.12
N ALA A 171 -8.75 15.78 16.41
CA ALA A 171 -7.61 15.07 16.99
C ALA A 171 -7.39 13.68 16.37
N ALA A 172 -8.45 13.00 15.93
CA ALA A 172 -8.35 11.75 15.19
C ALA A 172 -7.97 11.96 13.71
N ALA A 173 -8.53 13.01 13.08
CA ALA A 173 -8.33 13.27 11.65
C ALA A 173 -6.91 13.74 11.29
N ILE A 174 -6.36 14.66 12.09
CA ILE A 174 -5.08 15.32 11.75
C ILE A 174 -3.92 14.30 11.66
N PRO A 175 -3.67 13.42 12.64
CA PRO A 175 -2.64 12.40 12.50
C PRO A 175 -2.91 11.44 11.35
N ALA A 176 -4.17 11.07 11.11
CA ALA A 176 -4.55 10.15 10.05
C ALA A 176 -4.25 10.72 8.65
N VAL A 177 -4.55 12.00 8.39
CA VAL A 177 -4.25 12.63 7.08
C VAL A 177 -2.74 12.78 6.85
N ILE A 178 -1.99 13.16 7.88
CA ILE A 178 -0.53 13.30 7.78
C ILE A 178 0.10 11.96 7.46
N ALA A 179 -0.28 10.91 8.20
CA ALA A 179 0.23 9.56 8.01
C ALA A 179 -0.17 8.99 6.64
N TYR A 180 -1.42 9.18 6.21
CA TYR A 180 -1.91 8.78 4.89
C TYR A 180 -1.04 9.36 3.77
N ASN A 181 -0.83 10.67 3.77
CA ASN A 181 -0.03 11.34 2.74
C ASN A 181 1.45 10.86 2.77
N HIS A 182 2.00 10.65 3.97
CA HIS A 182 3.36 10.12 4.10
C HIS A 182 3.49 8.72 3.53
N PHE A 183 2.58 7.81 3.87
CA PHE A 183 2.61 6.42 3.38
C PHE A 183 2.32 6.32 1.88
N GLN A 184 1.41 7.12 1.35
CA GLN A 184 1.17 7.21 -0.09
C GLN A 184 2.45 7.55 -0.85
N ASN A 185 3.20 8.52 -0.36
CA ASN A 185 4.47 8.91 -0.98
C ASN A 185 5.52 7.78 -0.88
N GLN A 186 5.60 7.09 0.26
CA GLN A 186 6.52 5.95 0.44
C GLN A 186 6.18 4.79 -0.51
N ILE A 187 4.89 4.46 -0.65
CA ILE A 187 4.42 3.41 -1.55
C ILE A 187 4.70 3.79 -3.00
N LYS A 188 4.50 5.06 -3.37
CA LYS A 188 4.83 5.52 -4.71
C LYS A 188 6.32 5.32 -5.03
N VAL A 189 7.22 5.66 -4.12
CA VAL A 189 8.68 5.44 -4.32
C VAL A 189 8.97 3.94 -4.50
N LEU A 190 8.39 3.07 -3.66
CA LEU A 190 8.55 1.62 -3.82
C LEU A 190 7.96 1.09 -5.13
N SER A 191 6.83 1.65 -5.58
CA SER A 191 6.23 1.32 -6.88
C SER A 191 7.16 1.70 -8.04
N ASP A 192 7.75 2.90 -7.99
CA ASP A 192 8.70 3.36 -9.00
C ASP A 192 9.96 2.45 -9.04
N ASP A 193 10.46 2.01 -7.87
CA ASP A 193 11.58 1.07 -7.76
C ASP A 193 11.23 -0.31 -8.37
N ILE A 194 10.03 -0.83 -8.11
CA ILE A 194 9.52 -2.09 -8.69
C ILE A 194 9.37 -1.98 -10.21
N GLU A 195 8.84 -0.86 -10.71
CA GLU A 195 8.68 -0.63 -12.15
C GLU A 195 10.03 -0.54 -12.87
N ASN A 196 10.99 0.19 -12.31
CA ASN A 196 12.35 0.29 -12.83
C ASN A 196 13.02 -1.09 -12.85
N PHE A 197 12.94 -1.84 -11.76
CA PHE A 197 13.43 -3.21 -11.68
C PHE A 197 12.80 -4.11 -12.76
N THR A 198 11.49 -4.02 -12.95
CA THR A 198 10.75 -4.79 -13.97
C THR A 198 11.29 -4.51 -15.37
N ALA A 199 11.50 -3.24 -15.71
CA ALA A 199 12.05 -2.83 -17.00
C ALA A 199 13.49 -3.36 -17.20
N ASP A 200 14.32 -3.27 -16.17
CA ASP A 200 15.70 -3.73 -16.22
C ASP A 200 15.80 -5.26 -16.35
N PHE A 201 14.97 -5.99 -15.61
CA PHE A 201 14.90 -7.44 -15.69
C PHE A 201 14.41 -7.91 -17.07
N LEU A 202 13.40 -7.25 -17.65
CA LEU A 202 12.92 -7.55 -19.02
C LEU A 202 14.02 -7.31 -20.07
N ASN A 203 14.78 -6.23 -19.95
CA ASN A 203 15.91 -5.94 -20.83
C ASN A 203 16.99 -7.03 -20.73
N LEU A 204 17.24 -7.57 -19.54
CA LEU A 204 18.19 -8.64 -19.32
C LEU A 204 17.70 -9.96 -19.94
N VAL A 205 16.44 -10.32 -19.69
CA VAL A 205 15.80 -11.51 -20.26
C VAL A 205 15.73 -11.43 -21.78
N GLY A 206 15.33 -10.28 -22.34
CA GLY A 206 15.27 -10.07 -23.80
C GLY A 206 16.64 -10.24 -24.46
N ARG A 207 17.72 -9.71 -23.86
CA ARG A 207 19.09 -9.95 -24.36
C ARG A 207 19.49 -11.42 -24.29
N HIS A 208 19.09 -12.14 -23.25
CA HIS A 208 19.43 -13.56 -23.12
C HIS A 208 18.66 -14.41 -24.14
N PHE A 209 17.39 -14.12 -24.39
CA PHE A 209 16.60 -14.80 -25.43
C PHE A 209 17.12 -14.54 -26.85
N MET A 210 17.61 -13.33 -27.16
CA MET A 210 18.17 -12.98 -28.46
C MET A 210 19.61 -13.51 -28.68
N SER A 211 20.31 -13.94 -27.63
CA SER A 211 21.68 -14.46 -27.72
C SER A 211 21.77 -15.99 -27.88
N MET A 212 20.66 -16.68 -27.79
CA MET A 212 20.53 -18.14 -28.01
C MET A 212 19.91 -18.44 -29.37
#